data_8497a290dbad8f259a44972118921d49
#
_entry.id   8497a290dbad8f259a44972118921d49
#
_cell.length_a   1.000
_cell.length_b   1.000
_cell.length_c   1.000
_cell.angle_alpha   90.00
_cell.angle_beta   90.00
_cell.angle_gamma   90.00
#
_symmetry.space_group_name_H-M   'P 1'
#
loop_
_entity.id
_entity.type
_entity.pdbx_description
1 polymer ?
#
loop_
_entity_poly.entity_id
_entity_poly.type
_entity_poly.pdbx_seq_one_letter_code
_entity_poly.pdbx_strand_id
1 'polypeptide(L)'
;MAERKNKSVWRWVLGSLTVIAGVIIAGWFFVKKDLSKPNQSANGKGSILKPLIQDKLKDMVVAASDSLYHITFSKFDMNIDSGYAVMSDVKLIPDSAVYKRLVAAHKAPDNLMRMSAQDLRLTKFGFINTSDGKRFGINRVVVVRPKVVISNHRLAASQPDQDKQSLLYKTFMSFFKRMHIEHMSVRNADLTYINKNEAFVKSDYLHNLNIDVTGFTTSPSAKGDSGSSWTNVSVAKFRLATPDSTYYLDIKNAQLLPAAHRLTMEHASLLPRQSKAQFQKTYGFARDRIHLEYDDINLSGIDIERFMRKQQVYVYNYNVGKSWVEVYTNYNYPLKNKLRRNAYFHRQLQTLAFDITIKQMNISHGDVYFRILASKSDKVATLALTDSKTIIYNITNNIAEKQKNPYLTVVSQALLMNAGLMKTRYVFNLTDKTGGYTVSSTIGTMDGRAFNDLSMPLGLMEVKEGRINRSETFMQVNEYHATGNTNMYYSGVKVALLKKDKDDGDLKRRGFLSFVTNMVMPNDNPRKNGDFKKGPINVIRDPHDSFFGFLWKGMADGMSSAMMGMHQHGKKPDQNIIQKVGKLISGPGRKADNVKNGKNQDKKD
;
A
#
# COMPACT_ATOMS: atom_id res chain seq x y z
N MET A 1 7.41 21.24 -12.33
CA MET A 1 6.21 21.63 -11.58
C MET A 1 6.10 20.74 -10.37
N ALA A 2 6.26 21.29 -9.16
CA ALA A 2 6.19 20.52 -7.92
C ALA A 2 4.72 20.22 -7.61
N GLU A 3 4.31 18.95 -7.70
CA GLU A 3 3.01 18.49 -7.23
C GLU A 3 2.92 18.71 -5.70
N ARG A 4 2.03 19.61 -5.30
CA ARG A 4 1.72 19.84 -3.88
C ARG A 4 1.02 18.60 -3.31
N LYS A 5 1.65 18.02 -2.29
CA LYS A 5 1.18 16.84 -1.54
C LYS A 5 -0.19 17.06 -0.90
N ASN A 6 -1.07 16.09 -1.08
CA ASN A 6 -2.45 16.10 -0.59
C ASN A 6 -2.47 16.02 0.96
N LYS A 7 -3.09 16.99 1.64
CA LYS A 7 -3.17 17.04 3.11
C LYS A 7 -4.15 15.97 3.63
N SER A 8 -3.72 15.22 4.65
CA SER A 8 -4.37 14.02 5.19
C SER A 8 -5.84 14.18 5.56
N VAL A 9 -6.70 13.36 4.97
CA VAL A 9 -8.13 13.22 5.23
C VAL A 9 -8.42 12.85 6.70
N TRP A 10 -7.54 12.07 7.33
CA TRP A 10 -7.68 11.60 8.71
C TRP A 10 -7.74 12.71 9.78
N ARG A 11 -7.05 13.83 9.56
CA ARG A 11 -7.14 14.99 10.47
C ARG A 11 -8.55 15.58 10.51
N TRP A 12 -9.26 15.52 9.40
CA TRP A 12 -10.62 16.04 9.28
C TRP A 12 -11.65 15.11 9.92
N VAL A 13 -11.46 13.79 9.80
CA VAL A 13 -12.38 12.81 10.40
C VAL A 13 -12.31 12.86 11.92
N LEU A 14 -11.11 12.79 12.49
CA LEU A 14 -10.94 12.89 13.95
C LEU A 14 -11.31 14.28 14.47
N GLY A 15 -10.97 15.34 13.73
CA GLY A 15 -11.34 16.71 14.08
C GLY A 15 -12.85 16.93 14.09
N SER A 16 -13.60 16.40 13.12
CA SER A 16 -15.05 16.59 13.03
C SER A 16 -15.82 15.86 14.11
N LEU A 17 -15.37 14.68 14.53
CA LEU A 17 -16.02 13.92 15.62
C LEU A 17 -15.82 14.59 16.97
N THR A 18 -14.63 15.17 17.21
CA THR A 18 -14.36 15.98 18.39
C THR A 18 -15.13 17.31 18.36
N VAL A 19 -15.36 17.90 17.17
CA VAL A 19 -16.14 19.15 17.00
C VAL A 19 -17.54 19.02 17.60
N ILE A 20 -18.27 17.96 17.27
CA ILE A 20 -19.68 17.82 17.68
C ILE A 20 -19.80 17.56 19.19
N ALA A 21 -18.93 16.71 19.76
CA ALA A 21 -18.89 16.47 21.19
C ALA A 21 -18.62 17.78 21.95
N GLY A 22 -17.73 18.57 21.42
CA GLY A 22 -17.33 19.81 22.01
C GLY A 22 -18.37 20.92 21.99
N VAL A 23 -19.15 20.97 20.92
CA VAL A 23 -20.23 21.95 20.79
C VAL A 23 -21.29 21.78 21.91
N ILE A 24 -21.61 20.52 22.27
CA ILE A 24 -22.52 20.22 23.38
C ILE A 24 -21.96 20.74 24.73
N ILE A 25 -20.65 20.58 24.92
CA ILE A 25 -19.94 20.98 26.14
C ILE A 25 -19.93 22.48 26.30
N ALA A 26 -19.71 23.21 25.23
CA ALA A 26 -19.68 24.68 25.31
C ALA A 26 -21.06 25.26 25.59
N GLY A 27 -22.15 24.66 25.06
CA GLY A 27 -23.52 25.02 25.43
C GLY A 27 -23.76 24.89 26.94
N TRP A 28 -23.30 23.79 27.54
CA TRP A 28 -23.38 23.56 28.97
C TRP A 28 -22.60 24.60 29.80
N PHE A 29 -21.41 25.02 29.31
CA PHE A 29 -20.58 26.02 30.03
C PHE A 29 -21.26 27.37 30.16
N PHE A 30 -21.96 27.82 29.11
CA PHE A 30 -22.71 29.07 29.14
C PHE A 30 -23.92 29.01 30.09
N VAL A 31 -24.62 27.88 30.12
CA VAL A 31 -25.78 27.68 31.02
C VAL A 31 -25.36 27.71 32.49
N LYS A 32 -24.25 27.06 32.85
CA LYS A 32 -23.76 27.05 34.22
C LYS A 32 -23.27 28.43 34.68
N LYS A 33 -22.74 29.27 33.79
CA LYS A 33 -22.34 30.64 34.09
C LYS A 33 -23.54 31.55 34.37
N ASP A 34 -24.67 31.33 33.69
CA ASP A 34 -25.93 32.06 33.96
C ASP A 34 -26.69 31.52 35.19
N LEU A 35 -26.54 30.24 35.53
CA LEU A 35 -27.12 29.63 36.74
C LEU A 35 -26.37 30.02 38.02
N SER A 36 -25.14 30.53 37.92
CA SER A 36 -24.38 30.99 39.10
C SER A 36 -24.76 32.39 39.59
N LYS A 37 -25.72 33.07 38.98
CA LYS A 37 -26.30 34.32 39.48
C LYS A 37 -27.36 33.99 40.53
N PRO A 38 -27.24 34.52 41.78
CA PRO A 38 -28.19 34.23 42.83
C PRO A 38 -29.48 35.02 42.57
N ASN A 39 -30.47 34.40 42.03
CA ASN A 39 -31.91 34.69 42.17
C ASN A 39 -32.71 34.00 41.06
N GLN A 40 -33.29 32.88 41.39
CA GLN A 40 -34.61 32.40 40.99
C GLN A 40 -34.79 30.91 41.33
N SER A 41 -35.93 30.58 41.91
CA SER A 41 -36.30 29.28 42.47
C SER A 41 -36.35 28.13 41.48
N ALA A 42 -36.09 26.90 42.01
CA ALA A 42 -35.69 25.69 41.27
C ALA A 42 -36.81 24.88 40.61
N ASN A 43 -38.07 25.31 40.62
CA ASN A 43 -39.18 24.56 40.01
C ASN A 43 -39.57 25.14 38.65
N GLY A 44 -39.29 24.44 37.59
CA GLY A 44 -39.67 24.78 36.19
C GLY A 44 -38.53 25.01 35.20
N LYS A 45 -37.27 24.96 35.62
CA LYS A 45 -36.08 25.38 34.81
C LYS A 45 -35.66 24.44 33.67
N GLY A 46 -36.01 23.15 33.70
CA GLY A 46 -35.60 22.21 32.67
C GLY A 46 -36.18 22.48 31.26
N SER A 47 -37.37 23.04 31.22
CA SER A 47 -38.10 23.32 29.97
C SER A 47 -37.59 24.58 29.23
N ILE A 48 -37.15 25.61 29.98
CA ILE A 48 -36.67 26.87 29.37
C ILE A 48 -35.20 26.80 28.99
N LEU A 49 -34.40 25.98 29.66
CA LEU A 49 -32.97 25.85 29.43
C LEU A 49 -32.66 25.07 28.15
N LYS A 50 -33.48 24.11 27.80
CA LYS A 50 -33.26 23.23 26.60
C LYS A 50 -33.22 24.01 25.27
N PRO A 51 -34.19 24.89 24.94
CA PRO A 51 -34.13 25.73 23.76
C PRO A 51 -32.91 26.67 23.75
N LEU A 52 -32.60 27.29 24.88
CA LEU A 52 -31.45 28.19 24.99
C LEU A 52 -30.11 27.49 24.69
N ILE A 53 -29.94 26.26 25.16
CA ILE A 53 -28.74 25.44 24.88
C ILE A 53 -28.70 25.07 23.39
N GLN A 54 -29.83 24.69 22.81
CA GLN A 54 -29.92 24.36 21.39
C GLN A 54 -29.50 25.53 20.50
N ASP A 55 -29.98 26.73 20.78
CA ASP A 55 -29.66 27.91 19.99
C ASP A 55 -28.20 28.32 20.18
N LYS A 56 -27.70 28.29 21.41
CA LYS A 56 -26.27 28.52 21.68
C LYS A 56 -25.36 27.53 20.96
N LEU A 57 -25.74 26.25 20.84
CA LEU A 57 -25.01 25.25 20.08
C LEU A 57 -24.92 25.60 18.58
N LYS A 58 -26.04 26.04 17.98
CA LYS A 58 -26.09 26.48 16.59
C LYS A 58 -25.22 27.71 16.35
N ASP A 59 -25.37 28.73 17.20
CA ASP A 59 -24.61 29.97 17.14
C ASP A 59 -23.10 29.73 17.24
N MET A 60 -22.70 28.80 18.09
CA MET A 60 -21.28 28.45 18.25
C MET A 60 -20.68 27.79 17.01
N VAL A 61 -21.42 26.90 16.35
CA VAL A 61 -20.95 26.28 15.09
C VAL A 61 -20.80 27.34 14.01
N VAL A 62 -21.78 28.24 13.89
CA VAL A 62 -21.75 29.34 12.92
C VAL A 62 -20.55 30.26 13.21
N ALA A 63 -20.37 30.71 14.45
CA ALA A 63 -19.25 31.57 14.85
C ALA A 63 -17.88 30.89 14.65
N ALA A 64 -17.76 29.60 15.02
CA ALA A 64 -16.51 28.83 14.90
C ALA A 64 -16.12 28.54 13.46
N SER A 65 -17.04 28.68 12.51
CA SER A 65 -16.82 28.36 11.10
C SER A 65 -16.84 29.59 10.16
N ASP A 66 -16.80 30.80 10.72
CA ASP A 66 -17.02 32.02 9.95
C ASP A 66 -18.32 31.94 9.10
N SER A 67 -19.37 31.41 9.70
CA SER A 67 -20.67 31.14 9.07
C SER A 67 -20.66 30.08 7.96
N LEU A 68 -19.54 29.38 7.73
CA LEU A 68 -19.45 28.36 6.68
C LEU A 68 -20.27 27.12 6.98
N TYR A 69 -20.47 26.76 8.27
CA TYR A 69 -21.19 25.55 8.65
C TYR A 69 -22.36 25.83 9.58
N HIS A 70 -23.42 25.04 9.38
CA HIS A 70 -24.59 25.00 10.26
C HIS A 70 -24.79 23.59 10.80
N ILE A 71 -25.23 23.50 12.07
CA ILE A 71 -25.62 22.23 12.70
C ILE A 71 -27.14 22.17 12.83
N THR A 72 -27.70 21.01 12.47
CA THR A 72 -29.11 20.70 12.68
C THR A 72 -29.26 19.34 13.37
N PHE A 73 -30.34 19.13 14.10
CA PHE A 73 -30.67 17.87 14.75
C PHE A 73 -32.20 17.81 14.99
N SER A 74 -32.77 16.60 14.98
CA SER A 74 -34.21 16.39 15.15
C SER A 74 -34.62 16.35 16.63
N LYS A 75 -33.75 15.76 17.47
CA LYS A 75 -33.99 15.61 18.91
C LYS A 75 -32.74 16.01 19.69
N PHE A 76 -32.94 16.78 20.73
CA PHE A 76 -31.92 17.05 21.74
C PHE A 76 -32.50 16.78 23.12
N ASP A 77 -31.88 15.89 23.87
CA ASP A 77 -32.22 15.57 25.22
C ASP A 77 -31.00 15.67 26.12
N MET A 78 -31.12 16.30 27.27
CA MET A 78 -30.02 16.53 28.19
C MET A 78 -30.50 16.53 29.62
N ASN A 79 -29.75 15.85 30.47
CA ASN A 79 -29.90 15.91 31.92
C ASN A 79 -28.55 16.31 32.52
N ILE A 80 -28.51 17.51 33.13
CA ILE A 80 -27.28 18.10 33.66
C ILE A 80 -26.82 17.36 34.91
N ASP A 81 -27.77 16.92 35.75
CA ASP A 81 -27.47 16.31 37.05
C ASP A 81 -26.84 14.92 36.88
N SER A 82 -27.32 14.15 35.90
CA SER A 82 -26.74 12.85 35.57
C SER A 82 -25.56 12.94 34.59
N GLY A 83 -25.29 14.12 34.01
CA GLY A 83 -24.27 14.31 32.97
C GLY A 83 -24.56 13.52 31.70
N TYR A 84 -25.83 13.51 31.25
CA TYR A 84 -26.26 12.77 30.07
C TYR A 84 -26.77 13.73 28.99
N ALA A 85 -26.37 13.48 27.73
CA ALA A 85 -26.92 14.19 26.57
C ALA A 85 -27.02 13.29 25.34
N VAL A 86 -28.09 13.44 24.59
CA VAL A 86 -28.31 12.77 23.29
C VAL A 86 -28.80 13.78 22.27
N MET A 87 -28.22 13.69 21.09
CA MET A 87 -28.68 14.35 19.88
C MET A 87 -28.95 13.30 18.81
N SER A 88 -30.11 13.37 18.15
CA SER A 88 -30.46 12.47 17.03
C SER A 88 -30.54 13.24 15.71
N ASP A 89 -30.27 12.53 14.60
CA ASP A 89 -30.25 13.06 13.23
C ASP A 89 -29.36 14.30 13.10
N VAL A 90 -28.20 14.25 13.70
CA VAL A 90 -27.25 15.36 13.69
C VAL A 90 -26.69 15.56 12.28
N LYS A 91 -26.73 16.78 11.77
CA LYS A 91 -26.16 17.13 10.46
C LYS A 91 -25.31 18.39 10.59
N LEU A 92 -24.10 18.32 10.04
CA LEU A 92 -23.21 19.48 9.85
C LEU A 92 -23.11 19.74 8.34
N ILE A 93 -23.68 20.87 7.92
CA ILE A 93 -23.88 21.18 6.51
C ILE A 93 -23.19 22.50 6.19
N PRO A 94 -22.37 22.58 5.10
CA PRO A 94 -21.79 23.84 4.67
C PRO A 94 -22.84 24.73 4.00
N ASP A 95 -22.77 26.02 4.27
CA ASP A 95 -23.56 27.05 3.59
C ASP A 95 -22.97 27.31 2.20
N SER A 96 -23.77 27.06 1.17
CA SER A 96 -23.34 27.19 -0.23
C SER A 96 -23.09 28.65 -0.65
N ALA A 97 -23.82 29.62 -0.07
CA ALA A 97 -23.67 31.03 -0.40
C ALA A 97 -22.39 31.59 0.24
N VAL A 98 -22.17 31.24 1.51
CA VAL A 98 -20.92 31.58 2.23
C VAL A 98 -19.72 30.96 1.53
N TYR A 99 -19.81 29.67 1.14
CA TYR A 99 -18.72 29.01 0.43
C TYR A 99 -18.38 29.72 -0.89
N LYS A 100 -19.38 30.06 -1.73
CA LYS A 100 -19.17 30.80 -2.98
C LYS A 100 -18.50 32.17 -2.72
N ARG A 101 -18.92 32.91 -1.69
CA ARG A 101 -18.30 34.18 -1.29
C ARG A 101 -16.85 34.00 -0.86
N LEU A 102 -16.54 32.95 -0.09
CA LEU A 102 -15.17 32.63 0.31
C LEU A 102 -14.29 32.21 -0.89
N VAL A 103 -14.86 31.50 -1.86
CA VAL A 103 -14.16 31.19 -3.14
C VAL A 103 -13.81 32.46 -3.89
N ALA A 104 -14.76 33.38 -4.06
CA ALA A 104 -14.54 34.66 -4.72
C ALA A 104 -13.49 35.53 -4.00
N ALA A 105 -13.45 35.46 -2.66
CA ALA A 105 -12.48 36.18 -1.84
C ALA A 105 -11.12 35.44 -1.70
N HIS A 106 -10.90 34.31 -2.39
CA HIS A 106 -9.72 33.45 -2.27
C HIS A 106 -9.44 32.93 -0.83
N LYS A 107 -10.47 32.86 -0.01
CA LYS A 107 -10.41 32.41 1.40
C LYS A 107 -11.08 31.04 1.64
N ALA A 108 -11.67 30.43 0.62
CA ALA A 108 -12.34 29.14 0.76
C ALA A 108 -11.35 28.01 1.11
N PRO A 109 -11.75 27.06 1.97
CA PRO A 109 -10.95 25.86 2.21
C PRO A 109 -10.97 24.93 0.98
N ASP A 110 -9.84 24.26 0.70
CA ASP A 110 -9.73 23.26 -0.38
C ASP A 110 -10.61 22.02 -0.10
N ASN A 111 -10.92 21.75 1.15
CA ASN A 111 -11.75 20.63 1.59
C ASN A 111 -13.06 21.14 2.17
N LEU A 112 -14.16 20.77 1.53
CA LEU A 112 -15.50 21.02 2.02
C LEU A 112 -16.08 19.72 2.58
N MET A 113 -16.55 19.76 3.83
CA MET A 113 -17.06 18.59 4.54
C MET A 113 -18.58 18.67 4.74
N ARG A 114 -19.25 17.54 4.58
CA ARG A 114 -20.61 17.31 5.07
C ARG A 114 -20.59 16.13 6.02
N MET A 115 -21.30 16.23 7.11
CA MET A 115 -21.41 15.14 8.06
C MET A 115 -22.86 14.96 8.51
N SER A 116 -23.27 13.71 8.70
CA SER A 116 -24.50 13.36 9.42
C SER A 116 -24.21 12.21 10.37
N ALA A 117 -24.93 12.11 11.47
CA ALA A 117 -24.88 10.98 12.38
C ALA A 117 -26.30 10.67 12.88
N GLN A 118 -26.60 9.37 13.03
CA GLN A 118 -27.88 8.95 13.57
C GLN A 118 -28.04 9.45 15.01
N ASP A 119 -27.04 9.16 15.87
CA ASP A 119 -27.03 9.60 17.25
C ASP A 119 -25.63 10.05 17.67
N LEU A 120 -25.59 11.05 18.52
CA LEU A 120 -24.46 11.45 19.34
C LEU A 120 -24.86 11.39 20.82
N ARG A 121 -24.16 10.57 21.61
CA ARG A 121 -24.47 10.32 23.02
C ARG A 121 -23.27 10.69 23.89
N LEU A 122 -23.51 11.44 24.94
CA LEU A 122 -22.54 11.77 25.97
C LEU A 122 -23.03 11.24 27.31
N THR A 123 -22.15 10.65 28.10
CA THR A 123 -22.48 10.13 29.42
C THR A 123 -21.44 10.53 30.45
N LYS A 124 -21.91 10.87 31.66
CA LYS A 124 -21.13 11.31 32.81
C LYS A 124 -20.17 12.44 32.45
N PHE A 125 -20.71 13.53 31.94
CA PHE A 125 -19.92 14.73 31.68
C PHE A 125 -20.01 15.72 32.83
N GLY A 126 -18.94 16.47 33.08
CA GLY A 126 -18.88 17.45 34.16
C GLY A 126 -17.47 17.97 34.38
N PHE A 127 -17.28 18.79 35.39
CA PHE A 127 -15.95 19.22 35.82
C PHE A 127 -15.29 18.16 36.68
N ILE A 128 -14.05 17.85 36.37
CA ILE A 128 -13.17 17.02 37.18
C ILE A 128 -12.01 17.87 37.71
N ASN A 129 -11.62 17.65 38.96
CA ASN A 129 -10.42 18.27 39.52
C ASN A 129 -9.20 17.45 39.13
N THR A 130 -8.18 18.11 38.62
CA THR A 130 -6.90 17.51 38.26
C THR A 130 -5.78 18.27 38.95
N SER A 131 -4.57 17.72 39.02
CA SER A 131 -3.41 18.34 39.65
C SER A 131 -3.06 19.71 39.07
N ASP A 132 -3.42 19.99 37.83
CA ASP A 132 -3.18 21.24 37.10
C ASP A 132 -4.43 22.12 36.98
N GLY A 133 -5.48 21.84 37.78
CA GLY A 133 -6.72 22.62 37.87
C GLY A 133 -7.96 21.89 37.38
N LYS A 134 -9.04 22.64 37.17
CA LYS A 134 -10.31 22.07 36.69
C LYS A 134 -10.28 21.78 35.20
N ARG A 135 -10.66 20.55 34.83
CA ARG A 135 -10.88 20.14 33.44
C ARG A 135 -12.33 19.77 33.22
N PHE A 136 -12.82 19.89 32.00
CA PHE A 136 -14.08 19.31 31.61
C PHE A 136 -13.88 17.84 31.23
N GLY A 137 -14.51 16.93 31.95
CA GLY A 137 -14.43 15.50 31.77
C GLY A 137 -15.69 14.94 31.13
N ILE A 138 -15.54 13.97 30.26
CA ILE A 138 -16.61 13.14 29.71
C ILE A 138 -16.16 11.68 29.85
N ASN A 139 -16.97 10.86 30.51
CA ASN A 139 -16.65 9.45 30.62
C ASN A 139 -16.79 8.76 29.26
N ARG A 140 -17.90 9.00 28.53
CA ARG A 140 -18.11 8.34 27.24
C ARG A 140 -18.78 9.23 26.20
N VAL A 141 -18.25 9.20 25.00
CA VAL A 141 -18.81 9.76 23.76
C VAL A 141 -19.07 8.62 22.78
N VAL A 142 -20.30 8.49 22.26
CA VAL A 142 -20.64 7.51 21.23
C VAL A 142 -21.26 8.23 20.04
N VAL A 143 -20.68 8.02 18.86
CA VAL A 143 -21.21 8.51 17.58
C VAL A 143 -21.67 7.32 16.76
N VAL A 144 -22.98 7.28 16.44
CA VAL A 144 -23.62 6.14 15.77
C VAL A 144 -23.90 6.47 14.32
N ARG A 145 -23.44 5.60 13.42
CA ARG A 145 -23.62 5.69 11.96
C ARG A 145 -23.29 7.07 11.38
N PRO A 146 -22.13 7.64 11.70
CA PRO A 146 -21.75 8.89 11.05
C PRO A 146 -21.45 8.64 9.57
N LYS A 147 -21.98 9.52 8.72
CA LYS A 147 -21.66 9.60 7.30
C LYS A 147 -20.90 10.90 7.07
N VAL A 148 -19.66 10.81 6.62
CA VAL A 148 -18.80 11.95 6.35
C VAL A 148 -18.47 11.98 4.88
N VAL A 149 -18.76 13.11 4.22
CA VAL A 149 -18.41 13.35 2.82
C VAL A 149 -17.45 14.53 2.77
N ILE A 150 -16.24 14.30 2.27
CA ILE A 150 -15.22 15.32 2.07
C ILE A 150 -15.04 15.53 0.58
N SER A 151 -15.31 16.73 0.10
CA SER A 151 -15.05 17.15 -1.29
C SER A 151 -13.79 18.01 -1.33
N ASN A 152 -12.77 17.56 -2.06
CA ASN A 152 -11.53 18.30 -2.28
C ASN A 152 -11.56 19.00 -3.63
N HIS A 153 -11.35 20.30 -3.63
CA HIS A 153 -11.24 21.13 -4.82
C HIS A 153 -10.12 22.15 -4.61
N ARG A 154 -9.03 22.02 -5.36
CA ARG A 154 -7.92 22.97 -5.34
C ARG A 154 -8.34 24.24 -6.07
N LEU A 155 -8.37 25.35 -5.36
CA LEU A 155 -8.63 26.66 -5.95
C LEU A 155 -7.29 27.25 -6.44
N ALA A 156 -7.23 27.66 -7.70
CA ALA A 156 -6.00 28.08 -8.40
C ALA A 156 -5.22 29.25 -7.75
N ALA A 157 -5.84 29.98 -6.84
CA ALA A 157 -5.28 31.16 -6.19
C ALA A 157 -4.98 30.99 -4.69
N SER A 158 -5.13 29.80 -4.12
CA SER A 158 -4.78 29.58 -2.71
C SER A 158 -3.26 29.61 -2.56
N GLN A 159 -2.72 30.69 -2.02
CA GLN A 159 -1.34 30.73 -1.53
C GLN A 159 -1.09 29.59 -0.53
N PRO A 160 0.13 29.05 -0.42
CA PRO A 160 0.45 28.03 0.55
C PRO A 160 0.44 28.65 1.94
N ASP A 161 -0.73 28.75 2.54
CA ASP A 161 -0.89 29.24 3.88
C ASP A 161 -0.62 28.09 4.85
N GLN A 162 0.57 28.09 5.44
CA GLN A 162 0.89 27.20 6.56
C GLN A 162 -0.03 27.50 7.77
N ASP A 163 -0.73 28.64 7.77
CA ASP A 163 -1.60 29.11 8.85
C ASP A 163 -3.11 28.86 8.65
N LYS A 164 -3.54 28.47 7.44
CA LYS A 164 -4.93 28.04 7.20
C LYS A 164 -5.24 26.59 7.63
N GLN A 165 -4.54 26.08 8.62
CA GLN A 165 -5.04 24.93 9.36
C GLN A 165 -6.36 25.36 9.98
N SER A 166 -7.39 24.97 9.30
CA SER A 166 -8.79 25.28 9.47
C SER A 166 -9.05 26.17 10.69
N LEU A 167 -9.49 27.37 10.44
CA LEU A 167 -10.02 28.27 11.45
C LEU A 167 -10.96 27.49 12.40
N LEU A 168 -11.74 26.55 11.84
CA LEU A 168 -12.52 25.56 12.58
C LEU A 168 -11.72 24.78 13.63
N TYR A 169 -10.56 24.22 13.28
CA TYR A 169 -9.75 23.48 14.24
C TYR A 169 -9.16 24.39 15.32
N LYS A 170 -8.62 25.55 14.95
CA LYS A 170 -8.05 26.52 15.91
C LYS A 170 -9.13 27.08 16.84
N THR A 171 -10.25 27.54 16.28
CA THR A 171 -11.38 28.07 17.06
C THR A 171 -11.98 26.99 17.93
N PHE A 172 -12.15 25.80 17.39
CA PHE A 172 -12.65 24.64 18.08
C PHE A 172 -11.74 24.24 19.26
N MET A 173 -10.43 24.12 19.02
CA MET A 173 -9.47 23.79 20.08
C MET A 173 -9.36 24.89 21.14
N SER A 174 -9.71 26.14 20.84
CA SER A 174 -9.74 27.23 21.82
C SER A 174 -10.84 27.05 22.84
N PHE A 175 -11.99 26.46 22.48
CA PHE A 175 -13.06 26.11 23.42
C PHE A 175 -12.71 24.92 24.31
N PHE A 176 -11.79 24.05 23.89
CA PHE A 176 -11.44 22.82 24.62
C PHE A 176 -10.04 22.84 25.21
N LYS A 177 -9.60 24.01 25.68
CA LYS A 177 -8.24 24.16 26.24
C LYS A 177 -7.89 23.17 27.37
N ARG A 178 -8.91 22.59 28.04
CA ARG A 178 -8.73 21.61 29.13
C ARG A 178 -9.88 20.60 29.14
N MET A 179 -9.86 19.66 28.19
CA MET A 179 -10.88 18.61 28.11
C MET A 179 -10.25 17.23 28.28
N HIS A 180 -10.98 16.31 28.91
CA HIS A 180 -10.64 14.91 28.99
C HIS A 180 -11.86 14.06 28.62
N ILE A 181 -11.66 13.13 27.67
CA ILE A 181 -12.66 12.10 27.30
C ILE A 181 -12.04 10.74 27.58
N GLU A 182 -12.64 9.98 28.51
CA GLU A 182 -12.13 8.66 28.86
C GLU A 182 -12.32 7.66 27.73
N HIS A 183 -13.52 7.60 27.14
CA HIS A 183 -13.85 6.69 26.03
C HIS A 183 -14.60 7.43 24.91
N MET A 184 -14.09 7.36 23.71
CA MET A 184 -14.79 7.80 22.51
C MET A 184 -14.98 6.61 21.57
N SER A 185 -16.21 6.38 21.13
CA SER A 185 -16.56 5.29 20.22
C SER A 185 -17.28 5.82 19.00
N VAL A 186 -16.81 5.43 17.83
CA VAL A 186 -17.47 5.65 16.54
C VAL A 186 -17.94 4.29 16.05
N ARG A 187 -19.21 4.16 15.71
CA ARG A 187 -19.83 2.90 15.30
C ARG A 187 -20.44 3.01 13.91
N ASN A 188 -20.05 2.07 13.03
CA ASN A 188 -20.56 1.94 11.65
C ASN A 188 -20.44 3.25 10.86
N ALA A 189 -19.26 3.88 10.88
CA ALA A 189 -18.99 5.10 10.13
C ALA A 189 -18.80 4.83 8.63
N ASP A 190 -19.39 5.69 7.81
CA ASP A 190 -19.14 5.76 6.37
C ASP A 190 -18.38 7.05 6.05
N LEU A 191 -17.26 6.91 5.33
CA LEU A 191 -16.49 8.04 4.84
C LEU A 191 -16.42 8.00 3.32
N THR A 192 -16.76 9.13 2.69
CA THR A 192 -16.59 9.34 1.26
C THR A 192 -15.63 10.50 1.03
N TYR A 193 -14.57 10.26 0.27
CA TYR A 193 -13.67 11.32 -0.18
C TYR A 193 -13.83 11.51 -1.69
N ILE A 194 -14.18 12.73 -2.10
CA ILE A 194 -14.41 13.11 -3.50
C ILE A 194 -13.29 14.04 -3.94
N ASN A 195 -12.45 13.59 -4.86
CA ASN A 195 -11.42 14.40 -5.49
C ASN A 195 -11.97 15.04 -6.78
N LYS A 196 -12.11 16.36 -6.78
CA LYS A 196 -12.60 17.16 -7.93
C LYS A 196 -11.47 17.82 -8.74
N ASN A 197 -10.21 17.46 -8.47
CA ASN A 197 -9.05 18.13 -9.10
C ASN A 197 -8.57 17.42 -10.38
N GLU A 198 -9.08 16.23 -10.67
CA GLU A 198 -8.75 15.46 -11.86
C GLU A 198 -9.82 15.64 -12.94
N ALA A 199 -9.48 15.33 -14.20
CA ALA A 199 -10.41 15.40 -15.33
C ALA A 199 -11.67 14.53 -15.11
N PHE A 200 -11.55 13.48 -14.29
CA PHE A 200 -12.66 12.65 -13.84
C PHE A 200 -12.73 12.68 -12.31
N VAL A 201 -13.93 12.92 -11.77
CA VAL A 201 -14.18 12.91 -10.33
C VAL A 201 -13.94 11.50 -9.79
N LYS A 202 -12.97 11.35 -8.88
CA LYS A 202 -12.72 10.10 -8.18
C LYS A 202 -13.30 10.15 -6.78
N SER A 203 -13.94 9.05 -6.38
CA SER A 203 -14.51 8.91 -5.04
C SER A 203 -13.95 7.65 -4.37
N ASP A 204 -13.41 7.82 -3.18
CA ASP A 204 -12.94 6.74 -2.31
C ASP A 204 -13.95 6.54 -1.18
N TYR A 205 -14.29 5.29 -0.88
CA TYR A 205 -15.32 4.93 0.08
C TYR A 205 -14.77 4.03 1.17
N LEU A 206 -15.06 4.38 2.41
CA LEU A 206 -14.86 3.56 3.61
C LEU A 206 -16.21 3.26 4.22
N HIS A 207 -16.53 2.01 4.47
CA HIS A 207 -17.79 1.60 5.03
C HIS A 207 -17.60 0.82 6.34
N ASN A 208 -18.59 0.99 7.25
CA ASN A 208 -18.66 0.23 8.50
C ASN A 208 -17.41 0.36 9.39
N LEU A 209 -16.80 1.54 9.41
CA LEU A 209 -15.61 1.80 10.22
C LEU A 209 -16.02 1.93 11.69
N ASN A 210 -15.40 1.12 12.56
CA ASN A 210 -15.54 1.21 14.01
C ASN A 210 -14.21 1.64 14.62
N ILE A 211 -14.24 2.73 15.41
CA ILE A 211 -13.06 3.32 16.05
C ILE A 211 -13.34 3.46 17.53
N ASP A 212 -12.39 3.06 18.35
CA ASP A 212 -12.38 3.34 19.78
C ASP A 212 -11.12 4.12 20.15
N VAL A 213 -11.30 5.23 20.86
CA VAL A 213 -10.23 6.08 21.36
C VAL A 213 -10.39 6.17 22.87
N THR A 214 -9.30 5.97 23.61
CA THR A 214 -9.29 6.11 25.07
C THR A 214 -8.30 7.18 25.50
N GLY A 215 -8.61 7.83 26.62
CA GLY A 215 -7.73 8.79 27.25
C GLY A 215 -7.43 10.03 26.41
N PHE A 216 -8.41 10.51 25.62
CA PHE A 216 -8.23 11.74 24.85
C PHE A 216 -8.18 12.95 25.78
N THR A 217 -7.08 13.68 25.74
CA THR A 217 -6.86 14.86 26.58
C THR A 217 -6.35 16.02 25.73
N THR A 218 -6.89 17.21 25.99
CA THR A 218 -6.36 18.46 25.44
C THR A 218 -5.70 19.27 26.55
N SER A 219 -4.55 19.86 26.26
CA SER A 219 -3.79 20.71 27.17
C SER A 219 -3.39 22.00 26.47
N PRO A 220 -3.38 23.16 27.17
CA PRO A 220 -2.80 24.38 26.63
C PRO A 220 -1.31 24.16 26.36
N SER A 221 -0.84 24.51 25.17
CA SER A 221 0.60 24.52 24.90
C SER A 221 1.19 25.88 25.25
N ALA A 222 2.42 25.90 25.76
CA ALA A 222 3.16 27.13 26.04
C ALA A 222 3.39 28.01 24.78
N LYS A 223 3.18 27.45 23.57
CA LYS A 223 3.29 28.15 22.26
C LYS A 223 1.93 28.61 21.70
N GLY A 224 0.84 28.61 22.49
CA GLY A 224 -0.50 29.04 22.04
C GLY A 224 -1.29 28.00 21.24
N ASP A 225 -0.69 26.88 20.85
CA ASP A 225 -1.38 25.74 20.25
C ASP A 225 -1.84 24.77 21.34
N SER A 226 -3.09 24.30 21.29
CA SER A 226 -3.56 23.26 22.21
C SER A 226 -3.01 21.91 21.74
N GLY A 227 -2.20 21.26 22.58
CA GLY A 227 -1.78 19.87 22.38
C GLY A 227 -2.94 18.92 22.63
N SER A 228 -3.02 17.83 21.87
CA SER A 228 -3.93 16.70 22.15
C SER A 228 -3.12 15.42 22.27
N SER A 229 -3.49 14.58 23.23
CA SER A 229 -2.88 13.27 23.44
C SER A 229 -3.96 12.19 23.54
N TRP A 230 -3.59 10.99 23.17
CA TRP A 230 -4.43 9.78 23.27
C TRP A 230 -3.61 8.67 23.90
N THR A 231 -4.25 7.81 24.68
CA THR A 231 -3.58 6.63 25.24
C THR A 231 -3.68 5.44 24.31
N ASN A 232 -4.81 5.29 23.60
CA ASN A 232 -5.04 4.19 22.69
C ASN A 232 -6.02 4.59 21.58
N VAL A 233 -5.77 4.11 20.36
CA VAL A 233 -6.72 4.16 19.24
C VAL A 233 -6.81 2.76 18.65
N SER A 234 -8.01 2.18 18.61
CA SER A 234 -8.22 0.85 18.06
C SER A 234 -9.28 0.81 16.96
N VAL A 235 -9.06 -0.06 16.00
CA VAL A 235 -9.96 -0.33 14.87
C VAL A 235 -10.11 -1.83 14.74
N ALA A 236 -11.30 -2.37 15.01
CA ALA A 236 -11.53 -3.80 14.99
C ALA A 236 -11.45 -4.37 13.57
N LYS A 237 -12.08 -3.71 12.61
CA LYS A 237 -12.06 -4.12 11.21
C LYS A 237 -12.18 -2.89 10.30
N PHE A 238 -11.43 -2.94 9.22
CA PHE A 238 -11.39 -1.90 8.21
C PHE A 238 -11.23 -2.52 6.83
N ARG A 239 -12.05 -2.09 5.86
CA ARG A 239 -11.95 -2.50 4.46
C ARG A 239 -12.02 -1.27 3.57
N LEU A 240 -11.02 -1.12 2.70
CA LEU A 240 -10.94 -0.08 1.69
C LEU A 240 -10.84 -0.71 0.30
N ALA A 241 -11.69 -0.29 -0.64
CA ALA A 241 -11.46 -0.60 -2.05
C ALA A 241 -10.35 0.31 -2.61
N THR A 242 -9.45 -0.26 -3.43
CA THR A 242 -8.48 0.58 -4.16
C THR A 242 -9.20 1.49 -5.17
N PRO A 243 -8.65 2.67 -5.51
CA PRO A 243 -9.31 3.63 -6.40
C PRO A 243 -9.67 3.07 -7.77
N ASP A 244 -8.88 2.12 -8.28
CA ASP A 244 -9.16 1.41 -9.55
C ASP A 244 -10.15 0.24 -9.36
N SER A 245 -10.71 0.08 -8.16
CA SER A 245 -11.63 -1.00 -7.80
C SER A 245 -11.10 -2.42 -8.06
N THR A 246 -9.77 -2.58 -8.12
CA THR A 246 -9.12 -3.86 -8.41
C THR A 246 -8.98 -4.72 -7.17
N TYR A 247 -8.70 -4.09 -6.02
CA TYR A 247 -8.38 -4.78 -4.77
C TYR A 247 -9.20 -4.25 -3.59
N TYR A 248 -9.26 -5.04 -2.52
CA TYR A 248 -9.58 -4.60 -1.18
C TYR A 248 -8.30 -4.59 -0.33
N LEU A 249 -8.09 -3.52 0.42
CA LEU A 249 -7.19 -3.49 1.56
C LEU A 249 -8.02 -3.80 2.80
N ASP A 250 -7.74 -4.91 3.46
CA ASP A 250 -8.38 -5.31 4.72
C ASP A 250 -7.38 -5.19 5.85
N ILE A 251 -7.84 -4.66 6.99
CA ILE A 251 -7.09 -4.62 8.24
C ILE A 251 -8.00 -5.14 9.37
N LYS A 252 -7.45 -5.97 10.27
CA LYS A 252 -8.14 -6.47 11.45
C LYS A 252 -7.34 -6.16 12.71
N ASN A 253 -8.07 -5.79 13.77
CA ASN A 253 -7.56 -5.58 15.12
C ASN A 253 -6.31 -4.70 15.16
N ALA A 254 -6.42 -3.50 14.55
CA ALA A 254 -5.37 -2.49 14.61
C ALA A 254 -5.45 -1.72 15.92
N GLN A 255 -4.31 -1.55 16.60
CA GLN A 255 -4.18 -0.79 17.84
C GLN A 255 -2.96 0.10 17.81
N LEU A 256 -3.17 1.40 17.91
CA LEU A 256 -2.13 2.42 18.03
C LEU A 256 -2.00 2.84 19.49
N LEU A 257 -0.80 2.71 20.05
CA LEU A 257 -0.41 3.15 21.38
C LEU A 257 0.57 4.34 21.25
N PRO A 258 0.09 5.59 21.24
CA PRO A 258 0.91 6.75 20.97
C PRO A 258 2.09 6.92 21.92
N ALA A 259 1.88 6.76 23.22
CA ALA A 259 2.94 6.88 24.24
C ALA A 259 4.04 5.82 24.10
N ALA A 260 3.70 4.65 23.56
CA ALA A 260 4.65 3.57 23.27
C ALA A 260 5.24 3.66 21.85
N HIS A 261 4.85 4.66 21.06
CA HIS A 261 5.25 4.78 19.65
C HIS A 261 5.04 3.48 18.86
N ARG A 262 3.93 2.77 19.10
CA ARG A 262 3.67 1.43 18.59
C ARG A 262 2.29 1.30 17.94
N LEU A 263 2.26 0.62 16.79
CA LEU A 263 1.04 0.15 16.12
C LEU A 263 1.12 -1.35 15.94
N THR A 264 0.11 -2.06 16.40
CA THR A 264 -0.04 -3.50 16.14
C THR A 264 -1.26 -3.73 15.25
N MET A 265 -1.21 -4.77 14.43
CA MET A 265 -2.35 -5.27 13.65
C MET A 265 -2.28 -6.80 13.64
N GLU A 266 -3.41 -7.46 13.87
CA GLU A 266 -3.48 -8.91 13.77
C GLU A 266 -3.30 -9.37 12.33
N HIS A 267 -3.98 -8.69 11.41
CA HIS A 267 -3.97 -9.05 9.99
C HIS A 267 -4.08 -7.82 9.09
N ALA A 268 -3.33 -7.83 7.98
CA ALA A 268 -3.48 -6.90 6.87
C ALA A 268 -3.37 -7.65 5.55
N SER A 269 -4.28 -7.39 4.61
CA SER A 269 -4.26 -8.07 3.31
C SER A 269 -4.64 -7.15 2.16
N LEU A 270 -4.07 -7.46 0.98
CA LEU A 270 -4.46 -6.89 -0.30
C LEU A 270 -5.13 -7.98 -1.13
N LEU A 271 -6.46 -7.99 -1.15
CA LEU A 271 -7.28 -9.04 -1.73
C LEU A 271 -7.80 -8.64 -3.10
N PRO A 272 -7.54 -9.40 -4.18
CA PRO A 272 -8.15 -9.14 -5.47
C PRO A 272 -9.67 -9.32 -5.40
N ARG A 273 -10.43 -8.37 -5.93
CA ARG A 273 -11.89 -8.41 -5.94
C ARG A 273 -12.48 -9.46 -6.87
N GLN A 274 -11.68 -9.92 -7.83
CA GLN A 274 -12.11 -10.86 -8.87
C GLN A 274 -11.32 -12.17 -8.80
N SER A 275 -11.92 -13.26 -9.25
CA SER A 275 -11.23 -14.53 -9.45
C SER A 275 -10.09 -14.42 -10.46
N LYS A 276 -9.19 -15.40 -10.51
CA LYS A 276 -8.09 -15.44 -11.48
C LYS A 276 -8.58 -15.33 -12.94
N ALA A 277 -9.64 -16.04 -13.28
CA ALA A 277 -10.22 -16.01 -14.62
C ALA A 277 -10.89 -14.68 -14.95
N GLN A 278 -11.72 -14.15 -14.04
CA GLN A 278 -12.45 -12.90 -14.26
C GLN A 278 -11.51 -11.70 -14.31
N PHE A 279 -10.45 -11.68 -13.49
CA PHE A 279 -9.47 -10.60 -13.46
C PHE A 279 -8.83 -10.37 -14.85
N GLN A 280 -8.32 -11.45 -15.46
CA GLN A 280 -7.68 -11.35 -16.78
C GLN A 280 -8.69 -10.99 -17.88
N LYS A 281 -9.89 -11.56 -17.82
CA LYS A 281 -10.98 -11.25 -18.77
C LYS A 281 -11.38 -9.76 -18.71
N THR A 282 -11.48 -9.19 -17.52
CA THR A 282 -11.85 -7.77 -17.33
C THR A 282 -10.83 -6.82 -17.96
N TYR A 283 -9.54 -7.15 -17.86
CA TYR A 283 -8.49 -6.28 -18.43
C TYR A 283 -8.19 -6.55 -19.90
N GLY A 284 -8.50 -7.73 -20.42
CA GLY A 284 -8.25 -8.12 -21.81
C GLY A 284 -6.78 -8.29 -22.17
N PHE A 285 -5.87 -8.22 -21.20
CA PHE A 285 -4.42 -8.40 -21.39
C PHE A 285 -3.79 -9.07 -20.17
N ALA A 286 -2.61 -9.69 -20.36
CA ALA A 286 -1.86 -10.30 -19.27
C ALA A 286 -1.44 -9.24 -18.25
N ARG A 287 -2.00 -9.33 -17.04
CA ARG A 287 -1.74 -8.43 -15.91
C ARG A 287 -1.49 -9.25 -14.65
N ASP A 288 -0.50 -8.82 -13.87
CA ASP A 288 -0.21 -9.44 -12.58
C ASP A 288 -1.38 -9.21 -11.61
N ARG A 289 -1.93 -10.30 -11.10
CA ARG A 289 -2.94 -10.32 -10.03
C ARG A 289 -2.23 -10.66 -8.74
N ILE A 290 -2.18 -9.68 -7.84
CA ILE A 290 -1.46 -9.79 -6.57
C ILE A 290 -2.45 -10.15 -5.47
N HIS A 291 -2.13 -11.15 -4.67
CA HIS A 291 -2.80 -11.44 -3.40
C HIS A 291 -1.74 -11.47 -2.32
N LEU A 292 -1.91 -10.62 -1.30
CA LEU A 292 -0.95 -10.47 -0.22
C LEU A 292 -1.67 -10.54 1.12
N GLU A 293 -1.11 -11.28 2.06
CA GLU A 293 -1.57 -11.38 3.44
C GLU A 293 -0.38 -11.26 4.39
N TYR A 294 -0.55 -10.46 5.43
CA TYR A 294 0.39 -10.28 6.54
C TYR A 294 -0.33 -10.51 7.86
N ASP A 295 0.26 -11.33 8.73
CA ASP A 295 -0.21 -11.58 10.08
C ASP A 295 0.84 -11.17 11.11
N ASP A 296 0.38 -10.91 12.35
CA ASP A 296 1.22 -10.55 13.48
C ASP A 296 2.11 -9.33 13.19
N ILE A 297 1.49 -8.24 12.82
CA ILE A 297 2.16 -7.01 12.42
C ILE A 297 2.43 -6.13 13.64
N ASN A 298 3.68 -5.68 13.78
CA ASN A 298 4.10 -4.79 14.85
C ASN A 298 5.04 -3.70 14.31
N LEU A 299 4.58 -2.45 14.34
CA LEU A 299 5.37 -1.28 14.02
C LEU A 299 5.80 -0.61 15.32
N SER A 300 7.08 -0.31 15.47
CA SER A 300 7.64 0.39 16.63
C SER A 300 8.53 1.56 16.23
N GLY A 301 8.68 2.53 17.13
CA GLY A 301 9.36 3.78 16.84
C GLY A 301 8.63 4.62 15.79
N ILE A 302 7.30 4.66 15.88
CA ILE A 302 6.46 5.48 15.01
C ILE A 302 6.55 6.93 15.49
N ASP A 303 6.92 7.84 14.60
CA ASP A 303 6.93 9.27 14.88
C ASP A 303 5.56 9.88 14.56
N ILE A 304 4.66 9.82 15.55
CA ILE A 304 3.28 10.32 15.41
C ILE A 304 3.30 11.85 15.26
N GLU A 305 4.17 12.55 15.97
CA GLU A 305 4.28 14.01 15.90
C GLU A 305 4.71 14.46 14.49
N ARG A 306 5.70 13.78 13.92
CA ARG A 306 6.15 14.01 12.55
C ARG A 306 5.03 13.77 11.53
N PHE A 307 4.24 12.71 11.72
CA PHE A 307 3.06 12.45 10.90
C PHE A 307 2.01 13.56 11.03
N MET A 308 1.68 13.96 12.25
CA MET A 308 0.67 14.99 12.52
C MET A 308 1.10 16.37 12.00
N ARG A 309 2.37 16.75 12.14
CA ARG A 309 2.86 18.09 11.75
C ARG A 309 3.26 18.17 10.27
N LYS A 310 3.94 17.14 9.75
CA LYS A 310 4.59 17.16 8.42
C LYS A 310 3.97 16.20 7.43
N GLN A 311 3.02 15.34 7.86
CA GLN A 311 2.43 14.26 7.07
C GLN A 311 3.48 13.31 6.50
N GLN A 312 4.53 13.08 7.27
CA GLN A 312 5.62 12.17 6.97
C GLN A 312 5.46 10.91 7.83
N VAL A 313 5.29 9.77 7.19
CA VAL A 313 5.27 8.48 7.88
C VAL A 313 6.70 8.10 8.21
N TYR A 314 7.02 7.97 9.49
CA TYR A 314 8.32 7.48 9.95
C TYR A 314 8.12 6.33 10.92
N VAL A 315 8.74 5.18 10.61
CA VAL A 315 8.72 3.95 11.41
C VAL A 315 10.14 3.45 11.55
N TYR A 316 10.55 3.13 12.76
CA TYR A 316 11.90 2.58 12.96
C TYR A 316 11.91 1.08 12.61
N ASN A 317 11.04 0.26 13.23
CA ASN A 317 10.90 -1.16 12.93
C ASN A 317 9.47 -1.50 12.47
N TYR A 318 9.38 -2.30 11.42
CA TYR A 318 8.15 -2.92 10.93
C TYR A 318 8.33 -4.44 10.91
N ASN A 319 7.75 -5.14 11.88
CA ASN A 319 7.85 -6.59 11.99
C ASN A 319 6.57 -7.25 11.52
N VAL A 320 6.71 -8.30 10.71
CA VAL A 320 5.64 -9.17 10.20
C VAL A 320 5.96 -10.59 10.64
N GLY A 321 5.06 -11.22 11.37
CA GLY A 321 5.22 -12.62 11.82
C GLY A 321 5.11 -13.57 10.64
N LYS A 322 4.00 -13.50 9.89
CA LYS A 322 3.76 -14.32 8.71
C LYS A 322 3.41 -13.48 7.51
N SER A 323 3.86 -13.91 6.33
CA SER A 323 3.58 -13.27 5.04
C SER A 323 3.23 -14.33 4.01
N TRP A 324 2.16 -14.12 3.27
CA TRP A 324 1.82 -14.93 2.10
C TRP A 324 1.56 -14.03 0.90
N VAL A 325 2.24 -14.31 -0.22
CA VAL A 325 2.16 -13.52 -1.44
C VAL A 325 1.97 -14.43 -2.65
N GLU A 326 0.93 -14.18 -3.42
CA GLU A 326 0.73 -14.80 -4.74
C GLU A 326 0.72 -13.71 -5.81
N VAL A 327 1.56 -13.89 -6.83
CA VAL A 327 1.52 -13.13 -8.08
C VAL A 327 1.09 -14.09 -9.18
N TYR A 328 -0.10 -13.89 -9.74
CA TYR A 328 -0.65 -14.72 -10.80
C TYR A 328 -0.78 -13.94 -12.11
N THR A 329 -0.30 -14.53 -13.22
CA THR A 329 -0.41 -13.95 -14.57
C THR A 329 -0.89 -15.02 -15.55
N ASN A 330 -1.76 -14.64 -16.49
CA ASN A 330 -2.22 -15.55 -17.57
C ASN A 330 -1.65 -15.08 -18.92
N TYR A 331 -0.72 -15.84 -19.48
CA TYR A 331 -0.10 -15.54 -20.77
C TYR A 331 -0.91 -16.02 -22.00
N ASN A 332 -2.12 -16.54 -21.81
CA ASN A 332 -3.06 -16.73 -22.91
C ASN A 332 -3.68 -15.40 -23.37
N TYR A 333 -3.54 -14.33 -22.56
CA TYR A 333 -3.89 -12.98 -22.95
C TYR A 333 -2.68 -12.23 -23.53
N PRO A 334 -2.91 -11.29 -24.46
CA PRO A 334 -1.82 -10.51 -25.05
C PRO A 334 -1.14 -9.62 -24.00
N LEU A 335 0.13 -9.32 -24.19
CA LEU A 335 0.81 -8.30 -23.38
C LEU A 335 0.24 -6.91 -23.73
N LYS A 336 0.07 -6.05 -22.74
CA LYS A 336 -0.39 -4.67 -22.97
C LYS A 336 0.69 -3.88 -23.73
N ASN A 337 0.30 -3.12 -24.76
CA ASN A 337 1.21 -2.25 -25.54
C ASN A 337 1.79 -1.06 -24.75
N LYS A 338 1.53 -0.95 -23.45
CA LYS A 338 2.04 0.14 -22.62
C LYS A 338 3.42 -0.20 -22.08
N LEU A 339 4.38 0.66 -22.35
CA LEU A 339 5.73 0.56 -21.79
C LEU A 339 5.67 0.57 -20.25
N ARG A 340 6.31 -0.40 -19.62
CA ARG A 340 6.43 -0.52 -18.14
C ARG A 340 7.70 0.18 -17.62
N ARG A 341 8.03 1.34 -18.19
CA ARG A 341 9.12 2.18 -17.64
C ARG A 341 8.69 2.74 -16.29
N ASN A 342 9.62 2.90 -15.37
CA ASN A 342 9.39 3.34 -13.99
C ASN A 342 8.42 2.44 -13.19
N ALA A 343 8.15 1.20 -13.63
CA ALA A 343 7.21 0.29 -13.00
C ALA A 343 7.82 -0.55 -11.85
N TYR A 344 9.12 -0.41 -11.58
CA TYR A 344 9.78 -1.10 -10.48
C TYR A 344 9.30 -0.55 -9.13
N PHE A 345 9.12 -1.42 -8.14
CA PHE A 345 8.54 -1.03 -6.84
C PHE A 345 9.34 0.07 -6.13
N HIS A 346 10.68 0.07 -6.20
CA HIS A 346 11.51 1.14 -5.63
C HIS A 346 11.37 2.46 -6.38
N ARG A 347 11.01 2.43 -7.67
CA ARG A 347 10.65 3.62 -8.46
C ARG A 347 9.25 4.11 -8.11
N GLN A 348 8.27 3.20 -7.97
CA GLN A 348 6.91 3.52 -7.56
C GLN A 348 6.89 4.12 -6.15
N LEU A 349 7.73 3.64 -5.23
CA LEU A 349 7.93 4.25 -3.91
C LEU A 349 8.27 5.75 -4.01
N GLN A 350 9.07 6.17 -5.01
CA GLN A 350 9.44 7.57 -5.21
C GLN A 350 8.28 8.45 -5.72
N THR A 351 7.21 7.87 -6.23
CA THR A 351 6.04 8.58 -6.77
C THR A 351 4.91 8.77 -5.75
N LEU A 352 5.04 8.23 -4.54
CA LEU A 352 4.03 8.39 -3.50
C LEU A 352 3.81 9.86 -3.15
N ALA A 353 2.54 10.24 -2.98
CA ALA A 353 2.14 11.61 -2.68
C ALA A 353 2.52 12.09 -1.26
N PHE A 354 2.98 11.18 -0.40
CA PHE A 354 3.42 11.46 0.97
C PHE A 354 4.81 10.89 1.23
N ASP A 355 5.53 11.49 2.19
CA ASP A 355 6.84 11.00 2.59
C ASP A 355 6.70 9.78 3.50
N ILE A 356 7.40 8.71 3.16
CA ILE A 356 7.50 7.51 3.99
C ILE A 356 8.97 7.18 4.26
N THR A 357 9.26 6.75 5.48
CA THR A 357 10.53 6.16 5.88
C THR A 357 10.26 5.01 6.83
N ILE A 358 10.66 3.81 6.45
CA ILE A 358 10.74 2.63 7.32
C ILE A 358 12.20 2.23 7.35
N LYS A 359 12.84 2.35 8.53
CA LYS A 359 14.27 2.08 8.67
C LYS A 359 14.59 0.61 8.47
N GLN A 360 13.77 -0.26 9.06
CA GLN A 360 13.92 -1.69 8.94
C GLN A 360 12.55 -2.37 8.92
N MET A 361 12.37 -3.31 7.99
CA MET A 361 11.23 -4.21 7.94
C MET A 361 11.74 -5.65 8.04
N ASN A 362 11.15 -6.43 8.93
CA ASN A 362 11.48 -7.85 9.16
C ASN A 362 10.26 -8.71 8.86
N ILE A 363 10.43 -9.75 8.06
CA ILE A 363 9.45 -10.80 7.81
C ILE A 363 10.04 -12.10 8.34
N SER A 364 9.39 -12.68 9.36
CA SER A 364 9.92 -13.85 10.07
C SER A 364 9.66 -15.16 9.31
N HIS A 365 8.48 -15.30 8.70
CA HIS A 365 8.05 -16.44 7.91
C HIS A 365 7.27 -15.94 6.70
N GLY A 366 7.78 -16.15 5.51
CA GLY A 366 7.15 -15.66 4.27
C GLY A 366 7.10 -16.73 3.19
N ASP A 367 5.94 -16.86 2.55
CA ASP A 367 5.76 -17.66 1.36
C ASP A 367 5.44 -16.76 0.17
N VAL A 368 6.17 -16.94 -0.92
CA VAL A 368 5.98 -16.18 -2.16
C VAL A 368 5.82 -17.15 -3.32
N TYR A 369 4.70 -17.04 -4.03
CA TYR A 369 4.38 -17.86 -5.18
C TYR A 369 4.22 -16.99 -6.43
N PHE A 370 5.03 -17.25 -7.45
CA PHE A 370 4.81 -16.73 -8.79
C PHE A 370 4.16 -17.81 -9.63
N ARG A 371 2.92 -17.59 -10.07
CA ARG A 371 2.12 -18.53 -10.84
C ARG A 371 1.77 -17.97 -12.19
N ILE A 372 2.11 -18.69 -13.24
CA ILE A 372 1.91 -18.29 -14.62
C ILE A 372 1.11 -19.37 -15.35
N LEU A 373 -0.07 -19.01 -15.85
CA LEU A 373 -0.77 -19.87 -16.81
C LEU A 373 -0.06 -19.71 -18.16
N ALA A 374 0.66 -20.75 -18.55
CA ALA A 374 1.55 -20.72 -19.72
C ALA A 374 0.78 -20.98 -21.01
N SER A 375 0.87 -20.09 -21.99
CA SER A 375 0.15 -20.19 -23.28
C SER A 375 0.55 -21.41 -24.13
N LYS A 376 1.74 -21.97 -23.91
CA LYS A 376 2.23 -23.13 -24.69
C LYS A 376 1.68 -24.47 -24.20
N SER A 377 1.42 -24.57 -22.89
CA SER A 377 1.00 -25.82 -22.25
C SER A 377 -0.43 -25.78 -21.73
N ASP A 378 -1.00 -24.58 -21.54
CA ASP A 378 -2.24 -24.32 -20.78
C ASP A 378 -2.19 -24.86 -19.34
N LYS A 379 -0.97 -25.04 -18.80
CA LYS A 379 -0.74 -25.46 -17.42
C LYS A 379 -0.13 -24.32 -16.59
N VAL A 380 -0.39 -24.34 -15.29
CA VAL A 380 0.14 -23.32 -14.38
C VAL A 380 1.58 -23.69 -14.02
N ALA A 381 2.50 -22.82 -14.36
CA ALA A 381 3.87 -22.86 -13.86
C ALA A 381 3.95 -22.18 -12.51
N THR A 382 4.69 -22.77 -11.58
CA THR A 382 4.88 -22.23 -10.23
C THR A 382 6.36 -22.09 -9.92
N LEU A 383 6.76 -20.88 -9.48
CA LEU A 383 8.02 -20.65 -8.78
C LEU A 383 7.65 -20.37 -7.31
N ALA A 384 8.15 -21.18 -6.39
CA ALA A 384 7.89 -21.07 -4.97
C ALA A 384 9.15 -20.65 -4.21
N LEU A 385 9.02 -19.66 -3.33
CA LEU A 385 10.00 -19.26 -2.34
C LEU A 385 9.29 -19.35 -0.99
N THR A 386 9.58 -20.38 -0.21
CA THR A 386 8.86 -20.69 1.03
C THR A 386 9.75 -20.58 2.25
N ASP A 387 9.13 -20.46 3.42
CA ASP A 387 9.81 -20.26 4.71
C ASP A 387 10.87 -19.15 4.64
N SER A 388 10.53 -18.05 3.99
CA SER A 388 11.47 -16.95 3.82
C SER A 388 11.63 -16.16 5.11
N LYS A 389 12.89 -15.81 5.41
CA LYS A 389 13.27 -14.81 6.41
C LYS A 389 13.86 -13.62 5.65
N THR A 390 13.19 -12.47 5.74
CA THR A 390 13.56 -11.31 4.92
C THR A 390 13.71 -10.07 5.78
N ILE A 391 14.80 -9.34 5.58
CA ILE A 391 15.04 -8.04 6.19
C ILE A 391 15.20 -7.01 5.07
N ILE A 392 14.44 -5.92 5.17
CA ILE A 392 14.49 -4.81 4.24
C ILE A 392 14.92 -3.56 5.00
N TYR A 393 15.98 -2.92 4.56
CA TYR A 393 16.51 -1.69 5.16
C TYR A 393 16.21 -0.49 4.28
N ASN A 394 15.85 0.62 4.93
CA ASN A 394 15.77 1.95 4.33
C ASN A 394 14.73 2.06 3.19
N ILE A 395 13.50 1.66 3.48
CA ILE A 395 12.36 1.91 2.59
C ILE A 395 12.00 3.39 2.70
N THR A 396 12.41 4.23 1.75
CA THR A 396 12.14 5.66 1.84
C THR A 396 12.01 6.34 0.47
N ASN A 397 11.13 7.36 0.42
CA ASN A 397 11.07 8.36 -0.64
C ASN A 397 11.45 9.77 -0.12
N ASN A 398 11.77 9.89 1.16
CA ASN A 398 12.15 11.18 1.76
C ASN A 398 13.54 11.61 1.30
N ILE A 399 13.67 12.85 0.82
CA ILE A 399 14.90 13.39 0.24
C ILE A 399 16.04 13.40 1.25
N ALA A 400 15.80 13.89 2.48
CA ALA A 400 16.84 13.99 3.51
C ALA A 400 17.34 12.61 3.97
N GLU A 401 16.47 11.62 4.03
CA GLU A 401 16.86 10.25 4.38
C GLU A 401 17.67 9.59 3.25
N LYS A 402 17.33 9.85 1.97
CA LYS A 402 18.11 9.38 0.81
C LYS A 402 19.48 10.03 0.70
N GLN A 403 19.63 11.29 1.14
CA GLN A 403 20.95 11.95 1.22
C GLN A 403 21.86 11.27 2.24
N LYS A 404 21.31 10.78 3.37
CA LYS A 404 22.08 10.04 4.37
C LYS A 404 22.44 8.63 3.90
N ASN A 405 21.50 7.96 3.26
CA ASN A 405 21.68 6.61 2.70
C ASN A 405 20.79 6.44 1.45
N PRO A 406 21.37 6.43 0.23
CA PRO A 406 20.63 6.31 -1.00
C PRO A 406 20.19 4.85 -1.31
N TYR A 407 20.57 3.87 -0.49
CA TYR A 407 20.35 2.46 -0.80
C TYR A 407 19.22 1.86 0.02
N LEU A 408 18.24 1.24 -0.68
CA LEU A 408 17.32 0.29 -0.10
C LEU A 408 17.93 -1.11 -0.27
N THR A 409 18.11 -1.83 0.83
CA THR A 409 18.71 -3.17 0.79
C THR A 409 17.70 -4.21 1.25
N VAL A 410 17.57 -5.30 0.48
CA VAL A 410 16.78 -6.49 0.84
C VAL A 410 17.73 -7.65 1.03
N VAL A 411 17.68 -8.30 2.19
CA VAL A 411 18.39 -9.54 2.47
C VAL A 411 17.35 -10.61 2.78
N SER A 412 17.38 -11.69 2.04
CA SER A 412 16.39 -12.76 2.17
C SER A 412 17.07 -14.13 2.10
N GLN A 413 16.56 -15.07 2.88
CA GLN A 413 16.79 -16.49 2.69
C GLN A 413 15.44 -17.20 2.60
N ALA A 414 15.31 -18.20 1.73
CA ALA A 414 14.09 -18.94 1.50
C ALA A 414 14.40 -20.35 0.97
N LEU A 415 13.44 -21.26 1.04
CA LEU A 415 13.50 -22.52 0.32
C LEU A 415 12.99 -22.31 -1.12
N LEU A 416 13.88 -22.37 -2.10
CA LEU A 416 13.53 -22.33 -3.52
C LEU A 416 12.91 -23.69 -3.91
N MET A 417 11.68 -23.64 -4.44
CA MET A 417 10.90 -24.83 -4.85
C MET A 417 10.76 -25.87 -3.72
N ASN A 418 10.68 -25.44 -2.45
CA ASN A 418 10.68 -26.28 -1.24
C ASN A 418 11.88 -27.24 -1.12
N ALA A 419 12.98 -27.00 -1.83
CA ALA A 419 14.09 -27.93 -1.96
C ALA A 419 15.46 -27.33 -1.64
N GLY A 420 15.83 -26.20 -2.24
CA GLY A 420 17.16 -25.62 -2.11
C GLY A 420 17.16 -24.33 -1.27
N LEU A 421 18.08 -24.24 -0.30
CA LEU A 421 18.24 -22.98 0.44
C LEU A 421 18.80 -21.90 -0.50
N MET A 422 18.01 -20.87 -0.74
CA MET A 422 18.39 -19.69 -1.50
C MET A 422 18.64 -18.51 -0.56
N LYS A 423 19.79 -17.87 -0.70
CA LYS A 423 20.11 -16.59 -0.03
C LYS A 423 20.27 -15.51 -1.09
N THR A 424 19.61 -14.39 -0.90
CA THR A 424 19.58 -13.30 -1.89
C THR A 424 19.77 -11.94 -1.22
N ARG A 425 20.55 -11.09 -1.86
CA ARG A 425 20.72 -9.69 -1.48
C ARG A 425 20.44 -8.80 -2.70
N TYR A 426 19.51 -7.87 -2.53
CA TYR A 426 19.25 -6.79 -3.49
C TYR A 426 19.73 -5.46 -2.89
N VAL A 427 20.31 -4.61 -3.72
CA VAL A 427 20.70 -3.24 -3.33
C VAL A 427 20.19 -2.28 -4.40
N PHE A 428 19.11 -1.57 -4.08
CA PHE A 428 18.47 -0.61 -4.98
C PHE A 428 19.00 0.79 -4.69
N ASN A 429 19.47 1.48 -5.73
CA ASN A 429 19.83 2.88 -5.61
C ASN A 429 18.58 3.75 -5.80
N LEU A 430 18.10 4.35 -4.71
CA LEU A 430 16.87 5.16 -4.69
C LEU A 430 17.02 6.52 -5.40
N THR A 431 18.26 6.94 -5.69
CA THR A 431 18.57 8.19 -6.38
C THR A 431 18.91 8.02 -7.86
N ASP A 432 19.14 6.78 -8.28
CA ASP A 432 19.44 6.45 -9.68
C ASP A 432 18.20 6.64 -10.57
N LYS A 433 18.33 7.51 -11.57
CA LYS A 433 17.26 7.81 -12.53
C LYS A 433 16.96 6.63 -13.46
N THR A 434 17.89 5.73 -13.65
CA THR A 434 17.71 4.51 -14.48
C THR A 434 17.11 3.35 -13.69
N GLY A 435 16.86 3.52 -12.38
CA GLY A 435 16.34 2.48 -11.52
C GLY A 435 17.34 1.35 -11.26
N GLY A 436 18.62 1.68 -11.22
CA GLY A 436 19.71 0.70 -11.06
C GLY A 436 19.69 -0.02 -9.72
N TYR A 437 19.99 -1.33 -9.78
CA TYR A 437 20.15 -2.17 -8.60
C TYR A 437 21.10 -3.34 -8.88
N THR A 438 21.62 -3.94 -7.82
CA THR A 438 22.41 -5.18 -7.88
C THR A 438 21.67 -6.32 -7.22
N VAL A 439 21.92 -7.52 -7.70
CA VAL A 439 21.42 -8.79 -7.14
C VAL A 439 22.58 -9.74 -6.93
N SER A 440 22.73 -10.23 -5.71
CA SER A 440 23.61 -11.35 -5.39
C SER A 440 22.75 -12.49 -4.86
N SER A 441 22.85 -13.67 -5.44
CA SER A 441 22.08 -14.84 -5.02
C SER A 441 22.94 -16.09 -4.95
N THR A 442 22.74 -16.89 -3.92
CA THR A 442 23.29 -18.24 -3.82
C THR A 442 22.19 -19.25 -3.63
N ILE A 443 22.27 -20.39 -4.30
CA ILE A 443 21.37 -21.53 -4.12
C ILE A 443 22.25 -22.68 -3.65
N GLY A 444 21.86 -23.31 -2.53
CA GLY A 444 22.47 -24.51 -2.02
C GLY A 444 22.10 -25.77 -2.80
N THR A 445 22.49 -26.91 -2.27
CA THR A 445 22.21 -28.20 -2.88
C THR A 445 20.71 -28.49 -2.97
N MET A 446 20.24 -28.94 -4.16
CA MET A 446 18.86 -29.36 -4.38
C MET A 446 18.73 -30.38 -5.51
N ASP A 447 17.66 -31.16 -5.48
CA ASP A 447 17.27 -32.02 -6.60
C ASP A 447 16.81 -31.15 -7.79
N GLY A 448 17.35 -31.37 -8.97
CA GLY A 448 16.97 -30.63 -10.17
C GLY A 448 15.50 -30.82 -10.57
N ARG A 449 14.89 -31.96 -10.23
CA ARG A 449 13.47 -32.26 -10.50
C ARG A 449 12.51 -31.29 -9.81
N ALA A 450 12.93 -30.64 -8.74
CA ALA A 450 12.13 -29.62 -8.06
C ALA A 450 11.75 -28.45 -8.97
N PHE A 451 12.51 -28.21 -10.07
CA PHE A 451 12.17 -27.20 -11.06
C PHE A 451 11.07 -27.62 -12.03
N ASN A 452 10.58 -28.86 -12.01
CA ASN A 452 9.61 -29.34 -12.99
C ASN A 452 8.27 -28.58 -12.95
N ASP A 453 7.82 -28.13 -11.80
CA ASP A 453 6.61 -27.29 -11.66
C ASP A 453 6.74 -25.96 -12.41
N LEU A 454 7.94 -25.52 -12.68
CA LEU A 454 8.23 -24.31 -13.47
C LEU A 454 8.60 -24.63 -14.91
N SER A 455 9.54 -25.56 -15.13
CA SER A 455 10.15 -25.82 -16.43
C SER A 455 9.24 -26.60 -17.37
N MET A 456 8.42 -27.52 -16.87
CA MET A 456 7.50 -28.29 -17.72
C MET A 456 6.42 -27.39 -18.34
N PRO A 457 5.67 -26.56 -17.57
CA PRO A 457 4.65 -25.70 -18.14
C PRO A 457 5.21 -24.58 -19.02
N LEU A 458 6.26 -23.87 -18.57
CA LEU A 458 6.82 -22.73 -19.29
C LEU A 458 7.74 -23.13 -20.44
N GLY A 459 8.63 -24.06 -20.17
CA GLY A 459 9.74 -24.44 -21.05
C GLY A 459 9.47 -25.67 -21.89
N LEU A 460 8.39 -26.43 -21.62
CA LEU A 460 8.18 -27.77 -22.20
C LEU A 460 9.41 -28.65 -22.00
N MET A 461 10.05 -28.56 -20.85
CA MET A 461 11.27 -29.27 -20.48
C MET A 461 11.11 -29.93 -19.12
N GLU A 462 11.34 -31.23 -19.06
CA GLU A 462 11.34 -32.05 -17.85
C GLU A 462 12.77 -32.31 -17.43
N VAL A 463 13.11 -32.02 -16.17
CA VAL A 463 14.34 -32.51 -15.54
C VAL A 463 14.05 -33.93 -15.02
N LYS A 464 14.69 -34.93 -15.64
CA LYS A 464 14.49 -36.35 -15.28
C LYS A 464 15.33 -36.76 -14.09
N GLU A 465 16.56 -36.28 -14.06
CA GLU A 465 17.57 -36.61 -13.07
C GLU A 465 18.52 -35.41 -12.91
N GLY A 466 19.28 -35.41 -11.84
CA GLY A 466 20.36 -34.48 -11.61
C GLY A 466 20.20 -33.63 -10.36
N ARG A 467 21.34 -33.12 -9.93
CA ARG A 467 21.46 -32.35 -8.70
C ARG A 467 22.13 -31.02 -8.99
N ILE A 468 21.56 -29.96 -8.48
CA ILE A 468 22.25 -28.68 -8.34
C ILE A 468 23.05 -28.77 -7.04
N ASN A 469 24.38 -28.68 -7.12
CA ASN A 469 25.25 -28.70 -5.96
C ASN A 469 25.37 -27.32 -5.34
N ARG A 470 25.50 -26.27 -6.19
CA ARG A 470 25.57 -24.87 -5.81
C ARG A 470 25.31 -23.99 -7.01
N SER A 471 24.67 -22.85 -6.82
CA SER A 471 24.63 -21.79 -7.83
C SER A 471 24.91 -20.44 -7.18
N GLU A 472 25.70 -19.62 -7.86
CA GLU A 472 26.05 -18.25 -7.44
C GLU A 472 25.78 -17.32 -8.60
N THR A 473 24.93 -16.32 -8.38
CA THR A 473 24.58 -15.33 -9.40
C THR A 473 24.86 -13.94 -8.88
N PHE A 474 25.51 -13.14 -9.70
CA PHE A 474 25.63 -11.70 -9.51
C PHE A 474 25.12 -10.98 -10.75
N MET A 475 24.24 -9.98 -10.57
CA MET A 475 23.70 -9.16 -11.65
C MET A 475 23.71 -7.68 -11.27
N GLN A 476 24.01 -6.86 -12.26
CA GLN A 476 23.75 -5.42 -12.28
C GLN A 476 22.59 -5.18 -13.24
N VAL A 477 21.56 -4.53 -12.76
CA VAL A 477 20.28 -4.39 -13.47
C VAL A 477 19.82 -2.94 -13.43
N ASN A 478 19.25 -2.47 -14.53
CA ASN A 478 18.54 -1.20 -14.61
C ASN A 478 17.29 -1.34 -15.49
N GLU A 479 16.64 -0.24 -15.84
CA GLU A 479 15.43 -0.27 -16.70
C GLU A 479 15.71 -0.67 -18.17
N TYR A 480 16.94 -0.87 -18.58
CA TYR A 480 17.31 -1.13 -19.98
C TYR A 480 17.96 -2.49 -20.17
N HIS A 481 18.83 -2.90 -19.26
CA HIS A 481 19.59 -4.14 -19.39
C HIS A 481 19.93 -4.76 -18.03
N ALA A 482 20.22 -6.06 -18.07
CA ALA A 482 20.80 -6.83 -16.98
C ALA A 482 22.11 -7.46 -17.48
N THR A 483 23.19 -7.27 -16.74
CA THR A 483 24.50 -7.86 -16.99
C THR A 483 25.02 -8.54 -15.75
N GLY A 484 25.84 -9.56 -15.92
CA GLY A 484 26.40 -10.27 -14.77
C GLY A 484 26.91 -11.65 -15.12
N ASN A 485 26.90 -12.53 -14.13
CA ASN A 485 27.41 -13.87 -14.25
C ASN A 485 26.73 -14.84 -13.29
N THR A 486 26.55 -16.10 -13.73
CA THR A 486 26.11 -17.22 -12.90
C THR A 486 27.18 -18.31 -12.93
N ASN A 487 27.67 -18.72 -11.77
CA ASN A 487 28.47 -19.91 -11.58
C ASN A 487 27.55 -21.03 -11.05
N MET A 488 27.27 -22.01 -11.89
CA MET A 488 26.35 -23.09 -11.53
C MET A 488 27.08 -24.44 -11.51
N TYR A 489 27.13 -25.06 -10.34
CA TYR A 489 27.72 -26.38 -10.10
C TYR A 489 26.58 -27.40 -10.07
N TYR A 490 26.62 -28.38 -10.96
CA TYR A 490 25.59 -29.43 -11.04
C TYR A 490 26.19 -30.76 -11.49
N SER A 491 25.49 -31.85 -11.20
CA SER A 491 25.92 -33.21 -11.53
C SER A 491 24.76 -34.11 -11.97
N GLY A 492 25.00 -34.96 -12.94
CA GLY A 492 24.09 -35.99 -13.42
C GLY A 492 22.78 -35.45 -14.03
N VAL A 493 22.76 -34.19 -14.54
CA VAL A 493 21.53 -33.57 -15.05
C VAL A 493 21.16 -34.21 -16.40
N LYS A 494 19.92 -34.74 -16.45
CA LYS A 494 19.30 -35.24 -17.69
C LYS A 494 17.95 -34.56 -17.88
N VAL A 495 17.71 -34.06 -19.07
CA VAL A 495 16.47 -33.37 -19.44
C VAL A 495 15.74 -34.07 -20.59
N ALA A 496 14.43 -33.94 -20.61
CA ALA A 496 13.61 -34.38 -21.75
C ALA A 496 12.77 -33.19 -22.26
N LEU A 497 12.70 -33.04 -23.58
CA LEU A 497 11.79 -32.09 -24.20
C LEU A 497 10.38 -32.68 -24.26
N LEU A 498 9.39 -31.84 -24.00
CA LEU A 498 7.98 -32.19 -24.00
C LEU A 498 7.28 -31.58 -25.22
N LYS A 499 6.14 -32.11 -25.57
CA LYS A 499 5.17 -31.53 -26.49
C LYS A 499 3.80 -31.59 -25.82
N LYS A 500 2.95 -30.60 -26.11
CA LYS A 500 1.53 -30.70 -25.75
C LYS A 500 0.87 -31.69 -26.70
N ASP A 501 0.20 -32.70 -26.18
CA ASP A 501 -0.62 -33.61 -26.98
C ASP A 501 -1.85 -32.84 -27.50
N LYS A 502 -2.26 -33.17 -28.72
CA LYS A 502 -3.42 -32.51 -29.35
C LYS A 502 -4.75 -33.05 -28.85
N ASP A 503 -4.74 -34.31 -28.44
CA ASP A 503 -5.97 -35.03 -28.11
C ASP A 503 -6.41 -34.83 -26.66
N ASP A 504 -5.48 -34.95 -25.70
CA ASP A 504 -5.76 -34.84 -24.27
C ASP A 504 -5.18 -33.59 -23.60
N GLY A 505 -4.36 -32.80 -24.32
CA GLY A 505 -3.69 -31.61 -23.80
C GLY A 505 -2.55 -31.90 -22.81
N ASP A 506 -2.19 -33.17 -22.60
CA ASP A 506 -1.10 -33.55 -21.71
C ASP A 506 0.28 -33.32 -22.32
N LEU A 507 1.29 -33.21 -21.44
CA LEU A 507 2.66 -33.00 -21.85
C LEU A 507 3.36 -34.37 -22.05
N LYS A 508 3.62 -34.74 -23.31
CA LYS A 508 4.28 -36.00 -23.69
C LYS A 508 5.73 -35.76 -24.11
N ARG A 509 6.63 -36.69 -23.81
CA ARG A 509 8.07 -36.60 -24.17
C ARG A 509 8.31 -36.69 -25.66
N ARG A 510 9.25 -35.89 -26.18
CA ARG A 510 9.75 -35.94 -27.53
C ARG A 510 11.03 -36.78 -27.57
N GLY A 511 10.94 -38.08 -27.84
CA GLY A 511 12.05 -39.02 -27.71
C GLY A 511 13.35 -38.60 -28.37
N PHE A 512 13.37 -38.40 -29.72
CA PHE A 512 14.58 -38.06 -30.47
C PHE A 512 15.15 -36.67 -30.08
N LEU A 513 14.31 -35.65 -29.94
CA LEU A 513 14.75 -34.32 -29.55
C LEU A 513 15.33 -34.28 -28.12
N SER A 514 14.83 -35.11 -27.22
CA SER A 514 15.38 -35.24 -25.86
C SER A 514 16.79 -35.82 -25.86
N PHE A 515 17.08 -36.77 -26.76
CA PHE A 515 18.42 -37.33 -26.95
C PHE A 515 19.39 -36.26 -27.44
N VAL A 516 19.02 -35.49 -28.47
CA VAL A 516 19.86 -34.39 -29.00
C VAL A 516 20.11 -33.31 -27.94
N THR A 517 19.13 -32.99 -27.14
CA THR A 517 19.30 -31.98 -26.05
C THR A 517 20.31 -32.45 -25.03
N ASN A 518 20.26 -33.71 -24.60
CA ASN A 518 21.23 -34.29 -23.65
C ASN A 518 22.65 -34.39 -24.25
N MET A 519 22.78 -34.49 -25.57
CA MET A 519 24.07 -34.50 -26.24
C MET A 519 24.73 -33.11 -26.32
N VAL A 520 23.92 -32.04 -26.37
CA VAL A 520 24.41 -30.65 -26.42
C VAL A 520 24.68 -30.11 -25.03
N MET A 521 23.89 -30.53 -24.03
CA MET A 521 23.97 -30.05 -22.66
C MET A 521 24.80 -31.04 -21.83
N PRO A 522 25.95 -30.62 -21.25
CA PRO A 522 26.73 -31.48 -20.36
C PRO A 522 25.92 -31.91 -19.18
N ASN A 523 26.08 -33.15 -18.73
CA ASN A 523 25.41 -33.66 -17.55
C ASN A 523 26.01 -33.09 -16.25
N ASP A 524 27.23 -32.57 -16.31
CA ASP A 524 27.99 -32.07 -15.16
C ASP A 524 28.64 -30.71 -15.46
N ASN A 525 28.74 -29.87 -14.44
CA ASN A 525 29.55 -28.66 -14.42
C ASN A 525 30.21 -28.47 -13.03
N PRO A 526 31.53 -28.60 -12.85
CA PRO A 526 32.54 -28.85 -13.89
C PRO A 526 32.37 -30.20 -14.59
N ARG A 527 32.85 -30.27 -15.83
CA ARG A 527 32.92 -31.53 -16.55
C ARG A 527 33.96 -32.45 -15.92
N LYS A 528 33.94 -33.74 -16.27
CA LYS A 528 34.91 -34.74 -15.75
C LYS A 528 36.38 -34.39 -16.04
N ASN A 529 36.65 -33.64 -17.12
CA ASN A 529 37.98 -33.11 -17.46
C ASN A 529 38.36 -31.83 -16.69
N GLY A 530 37.55 -31.37 -15.74
CA GLY A 530 37.78 -30.16 -14.97
C GLY A 530 37.27 -28.87 -15.61
N ASP A 531 36.78 -28.88 -16.85
CA ASP A 531 36.26 -27.69 -17.52
C ASP A 531 35.03 -27.14 -16.80
N PHE A 532 35.11 -25.91 -16.34
CA PHE A 532 34.02 -25.19 -15.72
C PHE A 532 33.40 -24.16 -16.66
N LYS A 533 32.11 -24.26 -16.90
CA LYS A 533 31.37 -23.29 -17.72
C LYS A 533 30.76 -22.21 -16.86
N LYS A 534 31.17 -20.96 -17.09
CA LYS A 534 30.54 -19.77 -16.55
C LYS A 534 29.29 -19.43 -17.35
N GLY A 535 28.30 -18.85 -16.68
CA GLY A 535 27.05 -18.39 -17.29
C GLY A 535 27.00 -16.86 -17.35
N PRO A 536 27.56 -16.22 -18.39
CA PRO A 536 27.42 -14.77 -18.54
C PRO A 536 25.96 -14.39 -18.71
N ILE A 537 25.59 -13.25 -18.13
CA ILE A 537 24.27 -12.65 -18.22
C ILE A 537 24.37 -11.38 -19.05
N ASN A 538 23.60 -11.29 -20.12
CA ASN A 538 23.51 -10.09 -20.95
C ASN A 538 22.14 -10.02 -21.62
N VAL A 539 21.17 -9.43 -20.94
CA VAL A 539 19.77 -9.36 -21.37
C VAL A 539 19.35 -7.91 -21.56
N ILE A 540 18.89 -7.59 -22.75
CA ILE A 540 18.21 -6.32 -23.03
C ILE A 540 16.75 -6.46 -22.59
N ARG A 541 16.27 -5.49 -21.81
CA ARG A 541 14.91 -5.49 -21.32
C ARG A 541 13.91 -5.22 -22.44
N ASP A 542 12.93 -6.10 -22.58
CA ASP A 542 11.70 -5.73 -23.28
C ASP A 542 10.95 -4.67 -22.44
N PRO A 543 10.62 -3.50 -22.99
CA PRO A 543 9.90 -2.45 -22.24
C PRO A 543 8.57 -2.89 -21.62
N HIS A 544 8.02 -4.03 -22.02
CA HIS A 544 6.79 -4.62 -21.49
C HIS A 544 7.03 -5.58 -20.33
N ASP A 545 8.28 -5.93 -20.04
CA ASP A 545 8.61 -6.83 -18.95
C ASP A 545 8.25 -6.22 -17.59
N SER A 546 7.63 -7.04 -16.73
CA SER A 546 7.49 -6.73 -15.32
C SER A 546 8.86 -6.81 -14.62
N PHE A 547 8.95 -6.27 -13.39
CA PHE A 547 10.16 -6.39 -12.57
C PHE A 547 10.60 -7.84 -12.42
N PHE A 548 9.70 -8.72 -11.98
CA PHE A 548 10.01 -10.13 -11.77
C PHE A 548 10.26 -10.90 -13.07
N GLY A 549 9.52 -10.55 -14.14
CA GLY A 549 9.74 -11.14 -15.46
C GLY A 549 11.13 -10.84 -16.01
N PHE A 550 11.62 -9.61 -15.85
CA PHE A 550 12.95 -9.22 -16.29
C PHE A 550 14.06 -9.83 -15.41
N LEU A 551 13.87 -9.80 -14.08
CA LEU A 551 14.79 -10.48 -13.15
C LEU A 551 14.94 -11.96 -13.49
N TRP A 552 13.81 -12.65 -13.75
CA TRP A 552 13.80 -14.05 -14.15
C TRP A 552 14.53 -14.27 -15.47
N LYS A 553 14.33 -13.41 -16.47
CA LYS A 553 15.05 -13.50 -17.75
C LYS A 553 16.57 -13.43 -17.56
N GLY A 554 17.06 -12.53 -16.71
CA GLY A 554 18.48 -12.44 -16.38
C GLY A 554 19.02 -13.70 -15.70
N MET A 555 18.30 -14.22 -14.71
CA MET A 555 18.70 -15.46 -14.03
C MET A 555 18.68 -16.67 -14.97
N ALA A 556 17.63 -16.79 -15.81
CA ALA A 556 17.51 -17.87 -16.79
C ALA A 556 18.59 -17.79 -17.88
N ASP A 557 18.98 -16.58 -18.31
CA ASP A 557 20.08 -16.38 -19.26
C ASP A 557 21.40 -16.89 -18.70
N GLY A 558 21.73 -16.52 -17.44
CA GLY A 558 22.94 -17.00 -16.78
C GLY A 558 22.95 -18.53 -16.57
N MET A 559 21.83 -19.10 -16.13
CA MET A 559 21.73 -20.56 -15.93
C MET A 559 21.84 -21.31 -17.26
N SER A 560 21.12 -20.88 -18.29
CA SER A 560 21.17 -21.52 -19.61
C SER A 560 22.55 -21.40 -20.27
N SER A 561 23.22 -20.27 -20.12
CA SER A 561 24.60 -20.05 -20.58
C SER A 561 25.58 -21.00 -19.87
N ALA A 562 25.47 -21.18 -18.55
CA ALA A 562 26.28 -22.12 -17.77
C ALA A 562 26.02 -23.58 -18.18
N MET A 563 24.79 -23.94 -18.52
CA MET A 563 24.43 -25.32 -18.91
C MET A 563 24.76 -25.62 -20.37
N MET A 564 24.48 -24.71 -21.32
CA MET A 564 24.63 -24.93 -22.75
C MET A 564 25.97 -24.44 -23.32
N GLY A 565 26.76 -23.70 -22.56
CA GLY A 565 28.11 -23.26 -22.94
C GLY A 565 28.13 -22.26 -24.09
N MET A 566 27.24 -21.33 -24.11
CA MET A 566 27.26 -20.24 -25.08
C MET A 566 28.30 -19.19 -24.67
N HIS A 567 29.31 -19.02 -25.50
CA HIS A 567 30.40 -18.04 -25.53
C HIS A 567 31.80 -18.54 -25.15
N GLN A 568 32.30 -19.59 -25.82
CA GLN A 568 33.74 -19.68 -26.02
C GLN A 568 34.04 -20.14 -27.45
N HIS A 569 34.77 -19.30 -28.20
CA HIS A 569 35.42 -19.55 -29.49
C HIS A 569 34.51 -19.80 -30.70
N GLY A 570 33.93 -18.72 -31.29
CA GLY A 570 33.78 -18.59 -32.76
C GLY A 570 33.00 -19.62 -33.59
N LYS A 571 32.62 -20.76 -33.05
CA LYS A 571 31.72 -21.73 -33.70
C LYS A 571 30.34 -21.60 -33.13
N LYS A 572 29.45 -20.91 -33.87
CA LYS A 572 28.03 -20.84 -33.56
C LYS A 572 27.47 -22.26 -33.46
N PRO A 573 26.97 -22.72 -32.29
CA PRO A 573 26.11 -23.90 -32.26
C PRO A 573 24.89 -23.60 -33.15
N ASP A 574 24.27 -24.64 -33.70
CA ASP A 574 23.14 -24.50 -34.61
C ASP A 574 22.10 -23.50 -34.04
N GLN A 575 22.06 -22.30 -34.63
CA GLN A 575 21.25 -21.17 -34.14
C GLN A 575 19.76 -21.53 -33.98
N ASN A 576 19.30 -22.55 -34.69
CA ASN A 576 17.94 -23.04 -34.64
C ASN A 576 17.60 -23.75 -33.33
N ILE A 577 18.52 -24.51 -32.74
CA ILE A 577 18.26 -25.23 -31.47
C ILE A 577 18.37 -24.27 -30.30
N ILE A 578 19.39 -23.41 -30.30
CA ILE A 578 19.64 -22.43 -29.24
C ILE A 578 18.57 -21.36 -29.19
N GLN A 579 18.14 -20.82 -30.35
CA GLN A 579 17.00 -19.90 -30.41
C GLN A 579 15.69 -20.58 -29.99
N LYS A 580 15.49 -21.86 -30.29
CA LYS A 580 14.32 -22.61 -29.84
C LYS A 580 14.33 -22.82 -28.32
N VAL A 581 15.45 -23.18 -27.73
CA VAL A 581 15.58 -23.37 -26.28
C VAL A 581 15.57 -22.02 -25.55
N GLY A 582 16.27 -21.02 -26.06
CA GLY A 582 16.22 -19.64 -25.50
C GLY A 582 14.82 -19.01 -25.61
N LYS A 583 14.11 -19.20 -26.71
CA LYS A 583 12.69 -18.80 -26.86
C LYS A 583 11.73 -19.63 -25.99
N LEU A 584 12.11 -20.86 -25.64
CA LEU A 584 11.36 -21.72 -24.73
C LEU A 584 11.44 -21.21 -23.28
N ILE A 585 12.62 -20.75 -22.87
CA ILE A 585 12.89 -20.28 -21.49
C ILE A 585 12.45 -18.80 -21.30
N SER A 586 12.55 -17.95 -22.33
CA SER A 586 12.32 -16.51 -22.22
C SER A 586 10.85 -16.04 -22.40
N GLY A 587 9.88 -16.96 -22.57
CA GLY A 587 8.48 -16.61 -22.82
C GLY A 587 8.21 -16.10 -24.25
N PRO A 588 6.96 -15.79 -24.65
CA PRO A 588 6.62 -15.39 -26.00
C PRO A 588 7.18 -14.00 -26.33
N GLY A 589 8.39 -13.97 -26.91
CA GLY A 589 8.87 -12.76 -27.59
C GLY A 589 8.04 -12.56 -28.87
N ARG A 590 7.60 -11.34 -29.12
CA ARG A 590 6.94 -10.94 -30.36
C ARG A 590 7.80 -11.33 -31.58
N LYS A 591 7.14 -11.85 -32.63
CA LYS A 591 7.66 -11.72 -33.99
C LYS A 591 7.83 -10.23 -34.26
N ALA A 592 9.03 -9.79 -34.60
CA ALA A 592 9.23 -8.48 -35.18
C ALA A 592 8.44 -8.46 -36.51
N ASP A 593 7.35 -7.69 -36.53
CA ASP A 593 6.71 -7.36 -37.79
C ASP A 593 7.72 -6.58 -38.61
N ASN A 594 8.12 -7.16 -39.77
CA ASN A 594 8.90 -6.47 -40.76
C ASN A 594 8.13 -5.21 -41.21
N VAL A 595 8.53 -4.08 -40.70
CA VAL A 595 8.15 -2.78 -41.28
C VAL A 595 8.87 -2.74 -42.65
N LYS A 596 8.13 -3.04 -43.71
CA LYS A 596 8.56 -2.76 -45.08
C LYS A 596 8.76 -1.26 -45.18
N ASN A 597 9.99 -0.82 -45.30
CA ASN A 597 10.35 0.51 -45.77
C ASN A 597 9.74 0.72 -47.16
N GLY A 598 8.61 1.39 -47.22
CA GLY A 598 8.10 1.96 -48.45
C GLY A 598 9.01 3.10 -48.89
N LYS A 599 9.86 2.86 -49.85
CA LYS A 599 10.51 3.92 -50.65
C LYS A 599 9.40 4.67 -51.41
N ASN A 600 9.12 5.88 -51.01
CA ASN A 600 8.45 6.85 -51.86
C ASN A 600 9.42 7.25 -52.95
N GLN A 601 9.11 6.85 -54.17
CA GLN A 601 9.64 7.50 -55.39
C GLN A 601 8.77 8.69 -55.68
N ASP A 602 9.36 9.88 -55.57
CA ASP A 602 8.86 11.07 -56.23
C ASP A 602 8.76 10.82 -57.74
N LYS A 603 7.60 11.03 -58.31
CA LYS A 603 7.43 11.39 -59.71
C LYS A 603 6.49 12.57 -59.84
N LYS A 604 7.10 13.59 -60.41
CA LYS A 604 6.45 14.77 -61.02
C LYS A 604 5.22 14.38 -61.85
N ASP A 605 4.15 15.12 -61.69
CA ASP A 605 3.59 16.05 -62.67
C ASP A 605 2.54 16.92 -61.99
#